data_e2b6dbb790e7ff9dfe778055fa7ff99b
#
_entry.id   e2b6dbb790e7ff9dfe778055fa7ff99b
#
_cell.length_a   1.000
_cell.length_b   1.000
_cell.length_c   1.000
_cell.angle_alpha   90.00
_cell.angle_beta   90.00
_cell.angle_gamma   90.00
#
_symmetry.space_group_name_H-M   'P 1'
#
loop_
_entity.id
_entity.type
_entity.pdbx_description
1 polymer ?
#
loop_
_entity_poly.entity_id
_entity_poly.type
_entity_poly.pdbx_seq_one_letter_code
_entity_poly.pdbx_strand_id
1 'polypeptide(L)'
;TLMNYKKLGSTDINVSTICLGTMTWGEQNTQDEGFEQMDYALDQGVNFWDTAEIYSIPMREETYGETERIIGNWFQKTNKRNKVILASKVCGNTSNKYIRGGGYNFGKKKITQTYYSSI
;
A
#
# COMPACT_ATOMS: atom_id res chain seq x y z
N THR A 1 -17.88 1.88 18.65
CA THR A 1 -17.60 0.44 18.50
C THR A 1 -16.10 0.23 18.66
N LEU A 2 -15.68 -0.68 19.53
CA LEU A 2 -14.27 -1.01 19.70
C LEU A 2 -13.81 -1.90 18.53
N MET A 3 -12.63 -1.59 17.97
CA MET A 3 -12.01 -2.40 16.93
C MET A 3 -11.58 -3.75 17.51
N ASN A 4 -11.89 -4.83 16.80
CA ASN A 4 -11.40 -6.16 17.11
C ASN A 4 -10.09 -6.44 16.39
N TYR A 5 -9.20 -7.17 17.05
CA TYR A 5 -7.91 -7.57 16.50
C TYR A 5 -7.76 -9.08 16.52
N LYS A 6 -6.99 -9.62 15.59
CA LYS A 6 -6.62 -11.03 15.55
C LYS A 6 -5.22 -11.21 14.99
N LYS A 7 -4.63 -12.37 15.25
CA LYS A 7 -3.33 -12.71 14.65
C LYS A 7 -3.47 -12.91 13.14
N LEU A 8 -2.49 -12.42 12.41
CA LEU A 8 -2.37 -12.66 10.97
C LEU A 8 -1.84 -14.07 10.75
N GLY A 9 -2.76 -15.02 10.49
CA GLY A 9 -2.42 -16.45 10.36
C GLY A 9 -1.76 -16.99 11.63
N SER A 10 -0.62 -17.69 11.46
CA SER A 10 0.18 -18.26 12.54
C SER A 10 1.26 -17.30 13.07
N THR A 11 1.29 -16.06 12.62
CA THR A 11 2.28 -15.06 13.05
C THR A 11 1.90 -14.43 14.39
N ASP A 12 2.82 -13.69 15.00
CA ASP A 12 2.56 -12.87 16.19
C ASP A 12 2.09 -11.44 15.85
N ILE A 13 1.80 -11.18 14.57
CA ILE A 13 1.34 -9.87 14.10
C ILE A 13 -0.16 -9.74 14.39
N ASN A 14 -0.54 -8.77 15.20
CA ASN A 14 -1.93 -8.44 15.49
C ASN A 14 -2.44 -7.40 14.50
N VAL A 15 -3.50 -7.74 13.77
CA VAL A 15 -4.13 -6.85 12.80
C VAL A 15 -5.59 -6.60 13.16
N SER A 16 -6.08 -5.42 12.83
CA SER A 16 -7.51 -5.12 12.90
C SER A 16 -8.29 -6.06 11.98
N THR A 17 -9.50 -6.44 12.40
CA THR A 17 -10.37 -7.30 11.57
C THR A 17 -10.90 -6.60 10.33
N ILE A 18 -10.78 -5.28 10.28
CA ILE A 18 -11.01 -4.44 9.10
C ILE A 18 -9.66 -4.06 8.51
N CYS A 19 -9.54 -4.13 7.20
CA CYS A 19 -8.35 -3.72 6.44
C CYS A 19 -8.70 -2.51 5.56
N LEU A 20 -7.85 -1.48 5.57
CA LEU A 20 -8.00 -0.32 4.71
C LEU A 20 -7.40 -0.61 3.33
N GLY A 21 -8.24 -0.59 2.28
CA GLY A 21 -7.78 -0.61 0.90
C GLY A 21 -7.38 0.80 0.44
N THR A 22 -6.43 0.89 -0.49
CA THR A 22 -5.81 2.18 -0.86
C THR A 22 -5.73 2.45 -2.36
N MET A 23 -6.25 1.58 -3.18
CA MET A 23 -5.97 1.54 -4.63
C MET A 23 -6.42 2.77 -5.44
N THR A 24 -7.21 3.66 -4.85
CA THR A 24 -7.75 4.84 -5.55
C THR A 24 -6.95 6.12 -5.33
N TRP A 25 -6.05 6.12 -4.35
CA TRP A 25 -5.29 7.33 -4.01
C TRP A 25 -4.21 7.63 -5.04
N GLY A 26 -4.30 8.81 -5.61
CA GLY A 26 -3.42 9.27 -6.68
C GLY A 26 -4.05 9.24 -8.07
N GLU A 27 -5.24 8.67 -8.21
CA GLU A 27 -6.00 8.66 -9.46
C GLU A 27 -7.43 9.16 -9.24
N GLN A 28 -8.24 8.41 -8.47
CA GLN A 28 -9.63 8.76 -8.17
C GLN A 28 -9.75 9.66 -6.95
N ASN A 29 -8.77 9.61 -6.06
CA ASN A 29 -8.69 10.46 -4.87
C ASN A 29 -7.35 11.20 -4.86
N THR A 30 -7.35 12.37 -4.28
CA THR A 30 -6.15 13.18 -4.06
C THR A 30 -5.31 12.67 -2.89
N GLN A 31 -4.09 13.17 -2.77
CA GLN A 31 -3.24 12.89 -1.61
C GLN A 31 -3.91 13.34 -0.29
N ASP A 32 -4.54 14.50 -0.29
CA ASP A 32 -5.19 15.03 0.92
C ASP A 32 -6.36 14.16 1.36
N GLU A 33 -7.17 13.69 0.41
CA GLU A 33 -8.24 12.72 0.70
C GLU A 33 -7.68 11.38 1.23
N GLY A 34 -6.56 10.92 0.68
CA GLY A 34 -5.85 9.75 1.19
C GLY A 34 -5.37 9.97 2.63
N PHE A 35 -4.82 11.14 2.92
CA PHE A 35 -4.37 11.50 4.28
C PHE A 35 -5.53 11.51 5.27
N GLU A 36 -6.67 12.08 4.92
CA GLU A 36 -7.87 12.06 5.76
C GLU A 36 -8.33 10.63 6.06
N GLN A 37 -8.33 9.77 5.05
CA GLN A 37 -8.71 8.36 5.22
C GLN A 37 -7.72 7.60 6.12
N MET A 38 -6.43 7.84 5.97
CA MET A 38 -5.40 7.22 6.84
C MET A 38 -5.52 7.69 8.29
N ASP A 39 -5.69 8.99 8.50
CA ASP A 39 -5.88 9.56 9.84
C ASP A 39 -7.14 8.97 10.51
N TYR A 40 -8.25 8.95 9.80
CA TYR A 40 -9.51 8.40 10.31
C TYR A 40 -9.41 6.91 10.60
N ALA A 41 -8.84 6.14 9.67
CA ALA A 41 -8.68 4.69 9.85
C ALA A 41 -7.86 4.36 11.09
N LEU A 42 -6.74 5.03 11.29
CA LEU A 42 -5.88 4.80 12.45
C LEU A 42 -6.55 5.25 13.74
N ASP A 43 -7.27 6.37 13.73
CA ASP A 43 -8.05 6.86 14.88
C ASP A 43 -9.14 5.86 15.29
N GLN A 44 -9.74 5.16 14.33
CA GLN A 44 -10.72 4.10 14.60
C GLN A 44 -10.09 2.74 14.93
N GLY A 45 -8.78 2.65 14.99
CA GLY A 45 -8.05 1.43 15.32
C GLY A 45 -7.79 0.49 14.15
N VAL A 46 -8.01 0.93 12.91
CA VAL A 46 -7.69 0.15 11.71
C VAL A 46 -6.20 0.28 11.42
N ASN A 47 -5.42 -0.69 11.88
CA ASN A 47 -3.97 -0.71 11.75
C ASN A 47 -3.45 -1.56 10.60
N PHE A 48 -4.32 -2.24 9.87
CA PHE A 48 -3.96 -3.12 8.75
C PHE A 48 -4.37 -2.47 7.43
N TRP A 49 -3.38 -2.14 6.59
CA TRP A 49 -3.60 -1.44 5.32
C TRP A 49 -3.03 -2.26 4.17
N ASP A 50 -3.74 -2.29 3.04
CA ASP A 50 -3.37 -3.02 1.84
C ASP A 50 -3.12 -2.05 0.69
N THR A 51 -1.97 -2.16 0.08
CA THR A 51 -1.57 -1.41 -1.11
C THR A 51 -0.92 -2.32 -2.14
N ALA A 52 -0.43 -1.78 -3.23
CA ALA A 52 0.36 -2.51 -4.22
C ALA A 52 1.29 -1.56 -4.96
N GLU A 53 2.40 -2.12 -5.44
CA GLU A 53 3.36 -1.43 -6.30
C GLU A 53 2.71 -0.72 -7.49
N ILE A 54 1.71 -1.35 -8.10
CA ILE A 54 1.07 -0.84 -9.31
C ILE A 54 -0.01 0.23 -9.06
N TYR A 55 -0.42 0.43 -7.81
CA TYR A 55 -1.47 1.39 -7.52
C TYR A 55 -0.99 2.83 -7.77
N SER A 56 -1.82 3.68 -8.26
CA SER A 56 -3.28 3.70 -8.21
C SER A 56 -3.96 3.00 -9.40
N ILE A 57 -5.26 2.74 -9.24
CA ILE A 57 -6.13 2.17 -10.27
C ILE A 57 -7.15 3.25 -10.73
N PRO A 58 -7.43 3.35 -12.04
CA PRO A 58 -6.92 2.54 -13.15
C PRO A 58 -5.41 2.73 -13.39
N MET A 59 -4.75 1.67 -13.87
CA MET A 59 -3.30 1.69 -14.11
C MET A 59 -2.93 2.61 -15.26
N ARG A 60 -2.03 3.57 -15.00
CA ARG A 60 -1.42 4.42 -16.03
C ARG A 60 0.05 4.66 -15.69
N GLU A 61 0.87 4.88 -16.70
CA GLU A 61 2.30 5.17 -16.50
C GLU A 61 2.51 6.41 -15.62
N GLU A 62 1.66 7.42 -15.77
CA GLU A 62 1.75 8.69 -15.06
C GLU A 62 1.45 8.58 -13.56
N THR A 63 0.64 7.59 -13.16
CA THR A 63 0.19 7.42 -11.78
C THR A 63 0.68 6.09 -11.14
N TYR A 64 1.44 5.31 -11.86
CA TYR A 64 2.08 4.11 -11.36
C TYR A 64 2.94 4.40 -10.12
N GLY A 65 2.68 3.68 -9.04
CA GLY A 65 3.40 3.86 -7.77
C GLY A 65 2.92 5.03 -6.92
N GLU A 66 1.94 5.79 -7.39
CA GLU A 66 1.47 7.01 -6.72
C GLU A 66 0.86 6.72 -5.34
N THR A 67 0.11 5.63 -5.20
CA THR A 67 -0.50 5.26 -3.92
C THR A 67 0.55 4.95 -2.86
N GLU A 68 1.58 4.16 -3.17
CA GLU A 68 2.69 3.92 -2.24
C GLU A 68 3.41 5.22 -1.87
N ARG A 69 3.60 6.12 -2.83
CA ARG A 69 4.22 7.43 -2.58
C ARG A 69 3.39 8.27 -1.62
N ILE A 70 2.07 8.31 -1.79
CA ILE A 70 1.16 9.03 -0.89
C ILE A 70 1.23 8.45 0.53
N ILE A 71 1.22 7.13 0.68
CA ILE A 71 1.35 6.46 1.98
C ILE A 71 2.71 6.80 2.61
N GLY A 72 3.78 6.75 1.83
CA GLY A 72 5.12 7.12 2.28
C GLY A 72 5.20 8.57 2.78
N ASN A 73 4.59 9.50 2.04
CA ASN A 73 4.49 10.91 2.44
C ASN A 73 3.74 11.08 3.77
N TRP A 74 2.66 10.31 3.97
CA TRP A 74 1.92 10.33 5.23
C TRP A 74 2.76 9.80 6.40
N PHE A 75 3.49 8.71 6.21
CA PHE A 75 4.41 8.21 7.23
C PHE A 75 5.48 9.23 7.60
N GLN A 76 6.05 9.89 6.61
CA GLN A 76 7.06 10.93 6.83
C GLN A 76 6.50 12.13 7.59
N LYS A 77 5.29 12.57 7.22
CA LYS A 77 4.62 13.70 7.87
C LYS A 77 4.21 13.40 9.32
N THR A 78 3.74 12.19 9.59
CA THR A 78 3.13 11.83 10.88
C THR A 78 4.07 11.09 11.83
N ASN A 79 5.15 10.50 11.32
CA ASN A 79 6.05 9.60 12.05
C ASN A 79 5.32 8.41 12.71
N LYS A 80 4.27 7.89 12.04
CA LYS A 80 3.42 6.80 12.55
C LYS A 80 3.65 5.46 11.84
N ARG A 81 4.77 5.26 11.13
CA ARG A 81 5.06 4.01 10.41
C ARG A 81 4.90 2.77 11.29
N ASN A 82 5.35 2.86 12.55
CA ASN A 82 5.29 1.76 13.51
C ASN A 82 3.89 1.45 14.05
N LYS A 83 2.89 2.26 13.74
CA LYS A 83 1.49 2.04 14.13
C LYS A 83 0.70 1.25 13.10
N VAL A 84 1.27 1.01 11.92
CA VAL A 84 0.56 0.44 10.77
C VAL A 84 1.25 -0.84 10.31
N ILE A 85 0.47 -1.87 10.11
CA ILE A 85 0.86 -3.08 9.39
C ILE A 85 0.47 -2.88 7.93
N LEU A 86 1.47 -2.68 7.09
CA LEU A 86 1.27 -2.39 5.68
C LEU A 86 1.60 -3.63 4.83
N ALA A 87 0.59 -4.12 4.12
CA ALA A 87 0.77 -5.16 3.11
C ALA A 87 0.89 -4.52 1.73
N SER A 88 1.89 -4.91 0.95
CA SER A 88 2.03 -4.52 -0.44
C SER A 88 2.23 -5.74 -1.33
N LYS A 89 2.14 -5.53 -2.64
CA LYS A 89 2.18 -6.60 -3.64
C LYS A 89 3.17 -6.26 -4.75
N VAL A 90 3.91 -7.26 -5.21
CA VAL A 90 4.75 -7.16 -6.40
C VAL A 90 3.88 -7.39 -7.64
N CYS A 91 4.03 -6.56 -8.66
CA CYS A 91 3.31 -6.74 -9.92
C CYS A 91 3.69 -8.07 -10.56
N GLY A 92 2.68 -8.84 -10.96
CA GLY A 92 2.82 -10.08 -11.67
C GLY A 92 3.14 -9.92 -13.16
N ASN A 93 2.68 -10.85 -13.97
CA ASN A 93 2.83 -10.77 -15.43
C ASN A 93 2.04 -9.57 -15.97
N THR A 94 2.70 -8.74 -16.76
CA THR A 94 2.08 -7.55 -17.37
C THR A 94 2.68 -7.22 -18.72
N SER A 95 1.85 -6.69 -19.62
CA SER A 95 2.29 -6.11 -20.89
C SER A 95 2.80 -4.68 -20.76
N ASN A 96 2.58 -4.04 -19.62
CA ASN A 96 2.97 -2.66 -19.36
C ASN A 96 4.49 -2.55 -19.15
N LYS A 97 5.19 -2.03 -20.14
CA LYS A 97 6.67 -1.96 -20.15
C LYS A 97 7.23 -1.03 -19.08
N TYR A 98 6.47 -0.05 -18.64
CA TYR A 98 6.91 0.86 -17.56
C TYR A 98 7.05 0.15 -16.20
N ILE A 99 6.46 -1.03 -16.04
CA ILE A 99 6.66 -1.86 -14.85
C ILE A 99 7.85 -2.79 -15.09
N ARG A 100 9.06 -2.33 -14.81
CA ARG A 100 10.32 -3.08 -14.92
C ARG A 100 10.46 -3.84 -16.25
N GLY A 101 10.03 -3.20 -17.37
CA GLY A 101 10.12 -3.78 -18.71
C GLY A 101 8.98 -4.74 -19.09
N GLY A 102 7.99 -4.93 -18.23
CA GLY A 102 6.88 -5.84 -18.47
C GLY A 102 7.24 -7.32 -18.29
N GLY A 103 6.35 -8.20 -18.73
CA GLY A 103 6.52 -9.66 -18.63
C GLY A 103 6.36 -10.18 -17.20
N TYR A 104 6.97 -11.33 -16.90
CA TYR A 104 6.93 -11.94 -15.57
C TYR A 104 7.85 -11.20 -14.60
N ASN A 105 7.30 -10.73 -13.49
CA ASN A 105 7.98 -9.87 -12.52
C ASN A 105 8.32 -10.56 -11.18
N PHE A 106 8.30 -11.89 -11.13
CA PHE A 106 8.56 -12.67 -9.91
C PHE A 106 10.00 -13.22 -9.80
N GLY A 107 10.90 -12.88 -10.73
CA GLY A 107 12.31 -13.23 -10.60
C GLY A 107 12.96 -12.50 -9.42
N LYS A 108 13.94 -13.15 -8.75
CA LYS A 108 14.64 -12.60 -7.57
C LYS A 108 15.07 -11.13 -7.78
N LYS A 109 15.68 -10.82 -8.93
CA LYS A 109 16.12 -9.44 -9.25
C LYS A 109 14.95 -8.45 -9.22
N LYS A 110 13.83 -8.79 -9.85
CA LYS A 110 12.67 -7.90 -9.97
C LYS A 110 11.96 -7.73 -8.62
N ILE A 111 11.83 -8.79 -7.84
CA ILE A 111 11.28 -8.73 -6.47
C ILE A 111 12.17 -7.85 -5.59
N THR A 112 13.49 -8.01 -5.67
CA THR A 112 14.43 -7.18 -4.92
C THR A 112 14.31 -5.70 -5.32
N GLN A 113 14.21 -5.39 -6.61
CA GLN A 113 13.99 -4.02 -7.08
C GLN A 113 12.70 -3.42 -6.50
N THR A 114 11.59 -4.19 -6.52
CA THR A 114 10.34 -3.75 -5.93
C THR A 114 10.48 -3.46 -4.44
N TYR A 115 11.09 -4.38 -3.70
CA TYR A 115 11.30 -4.20 -2.26
C TYR A 115 12.02 -2.88 -1.92
N TYR A 116 13.07 -2.53 -2.69
CA TYR A 116 13.80 -1.29 -2.46
C TYR A 116 13.14 -0.04 -3.02
N SER A 117 12.20 -0.16 -3.95
CA SER A 117 11.47 0.98 -4.51
C SER A 117 10.13 1.25 -3.82
N SER A 118 9.60 0.28 -3.10
CA SER A 118 8.39 0.46 -2.29
C SER A 118 8.72 1.19 -0.99
N ILE A 119 7.76 1.81 -0.43
CA ILE A 119 7.78 2.71 0.74
C ILE A 119 8.82 2.36 1.78
#